data_40f7bb22acccb825ed895ecf3b37a234
#
_entry.id   40f7bb22acccb825ed895ecf3b37a234
#
_cell.length_a   1.000
_cell.length_b   1.000
_cell.length_c   1.000
_cell.angle_alpha   90.00
_cell.angle_beta   90.00
_cell.angle_gamma   90.00
#
_symmetry.space_group_name_H-M   'P 1'
#
loop_
_entity.id
_entity.type
_entity.pdbx_description
1 polymer ?
#
loop_
_entity_poly.entity_id
_entity_poly.type
_entity_poly.pdbx_seq_one_letter_code
_entity_poly.pdbx_strand_id
1 'polypeptide(L)'
;MHLAQFSQWLPFLLFAFVASITPGPTNLLVFSNSARFGWSAALPIMLGGCGAAAALVLAVGSGLGEVLASLPRVQQAMSAVGVLWLSWLAWQILRSPPADPKRDTDAARLGAAGAAALQLVNPKTWMMALAVISVYAGYGADRLDRVQLLSLLFFLVSIPCMAVWAGLGIGSQRLLSPRQMQRLNQLMAILLLVSAWAGVLL
;
A
#
# COMPACT_ATOMS: atom_id res chain seq x y z
N MET A 1 -9.66 27.49 20.43
CA MET A 1 -10.22 26.13 20.37
C MET A 1 -9.58 25.26 19.28
N HIS A 2 -9.20 25.79 18.10
CA HIS A 2 -8.70 24.97 16.98
C HIS A 2 -7.32 24.32 17.19
N LEU A 3 -6.38 24.94 17.88
CA LEU A 3 -5.02 24.40 18.09
C LEU A 3 -5.01 23.17 19.01
N ALA A 4 -5.86 23.16 20.05
CA ALA A 4 -5.96 22.02 20.97
C ALA A 4 -6.58 20.77 20.30
N GLN A 5 -7.48 20.96 19.35
CA GLN A 5 -8.05 19.86 18.56
C GLN A 5 -7.03 19.31 17.54
N PHE A 6 -6.24 20.18 16.91
CA PHE A 6 -5.22 19.74 15.96
C PHE A 6 -4.11 18.92 16.62
N SER A 7 -3.70 19.28 17.84
CA SER A 7 -2.67 18.54 18.60
C SER A 7 -3.08 17.09 18.92
N GLN A 8 -4.39 16.80 19.02
CA GLN A 8 -4.90 15.45 19.26
C GLN A 8 -4.74 14.51 18.04
N TRP A 9 -4.78 15.08 16.83
CA TRP A 9 -4.65 14.30 15.59
C TRP A 9 -3.21 14.16 15.09
N LEU A 10 -2.30 14.99 15.60
CA LEU A 10 -0.90 15.00 15.16
C LEU A 10 -0.20 13.63 15.30
N PRO A 11 -0.33 12.88 16.41
CA PRO A 11 0.27 11.56 16.54
C PRO A 11 -0.25 10.58 15.47
N PHE A 12 -1.56 10.63 15.18
CA PHE A 12 -2.15 9.81 14.12
C PHE A 12 -1.64 10.22 12.73
N LEU A 13 -1.59 11.52 12.42
CA LEU A 13 -1.10 12.01 11.13
C LEU A 13 0.35 11.63 10.89
N LEU A 14 1.20 11.70 11.91
CA LEU A 14 2.59 11.23 11.87
C LEU A 14 2.66 9.72 11.64
N PHE A 15 1.84 8.95 12.36
CA PHE A 15 1.76 7.51 12.15
C PHE A 15 1.32 7.19 10.71
N ALA A 16 0.25 7.81 10.22
CA ALA A 16 -0.28 7.60 8.86
C ALA A 16 0.75 7.96 7.79
N PHE A 17 1.49 9.06 7.99
CA PHE A 17 2.59 9.46 7.11
C PHE A 17 3.72 8.42 7.09
N VAL A 18 4.26 8.06 8.26
CA VAL A 18 5.35 7.08 8.36
C VAL A 18 4.92 5.72 7.80
N ALA A 19 3.73 5.25 8.14
CA ALA A 19 3.18 4.00 7.65
C ALA A 19 3.01 3.99 6.12
N SER A 20 2.57 5.12 5.55
CA SER A 20 2.34 5.25 4.10
C SER A 20 3.60 5.49 3.29
N ILE A 21 4.59 6.24 3.83
CA ILE A 21 5.84 6.54 3.12
C ILE A 21 6.86 5.39 3.21
N THR A 22 6.78 4.58 4.26
CA THR A 22 7.67 3.42 4.44
C THR A 22 7.48 2.41 3.31
N PRO A 23 8.58 1.91 2.72
CA PRO A 23 8.50 0.92 1.64
C PRO A 23 7.61 -0.28 2.00
N GLY A 24 6.78 -0.67 1.05
CA GLY A 24 5.91 -1.84 1.15
C GLY A 24 5.42 -2.26 -0.23
N PRO A 25 4.66 -3.37 -0.34
CA PRO A 25 4.23 -3.91 -1.61
C PRO A 25 3.59 -2.87 -2.55
N THR A 26 2.66 -2.08 -2.05
CA THR A 26 1.95 -1.06 -2.84
C THR A 26 2.89 0.06 -3.31
N ASN A 27 3.81 0.52 -2.44
CA ASN A 27 4.78 1.55 -2.77
C ASN A 27 5.70 1.10 -3.92
N LEU A 28 6.17 -0.15 -3.84
CA LEU A 28 7.05 -0.75 -4.85
C LEU A 28 6.33 -0.95 -6.19
N LEU A 29 5.04 -1.31 -6.15
CA LEU A 29 4.21 -1.40 -7.35
C LEU A 29 3.95 -0.04 -7.98
N VAL A 30 3.63 0.99 -7.18
CA VAL A 30 3.49 2.37 -7.68
C VAL A 30 4.79 2.83 -8.32
N PHE A 31 5.92 2.63 -7.65
CA PHE A 31 7.24 2.96 -8.16
C PHE A 31 7.53 2.26 -9.50
N SER A 32 7.41 0.93 -9.57
CA SER A 32 7.77 0.16 -10.77
C SER A 32 6.85 0.46 -11.95
N ASN A 33 5.53 0.62 -11.71
CA ASN A 33 4.59 0.97 -12.77
C ASN A 33 4.79 2.41 -13.26
N SER A 34 5.05 3.37 -12.36
CA SER A 34 5.32 4.75 -12.74
C SER A 34 6.64 4.90 -13.49
N ALA A 35 7.68 4.16 -13.09
CA ALA A 35 8.94 4.12 -13.80
C ALA A 35 8.77 3.59 -15.23
N ARG A 36 7.86 2.64 -15.44
CA ARG A 36 7.67 2.00 -16.74
C ARG A 36 6.65 2.72 -17.63
N PHE A 37 5.54 3.18 -17.07
CA PHE A 37 4.38 3.66 -17.82
C PHE A 37 3.96 5.10 -17.43
N GLY A 38 4.69 5.75 -16.53
CA GLY A 38 4.41 7.12 -16.09
C GLY A 38 3.23 7.27 -15.15
N TRP A 39 2.75 8.50 -14.98
CA TRP A 39 1.67 8.86 -14.06
C TRP A 39 0.35 8.16 -14.39
N SER A 40 0.03 7.96 -15.65
CA SER A 40 -1.22 7.33 -16.09
C SER A 40 -1.39 5.91 -15.56
N ALA A 41 -0.29 5.19 -15.33
CA ALA A 41 -0.32 3.86 -14.73
C ALA A 41 -0.25 3.89 -13.19
N ALA A 42 0.38 4.92 -12.62
CA ALA A 42 0.47 5.07 -11.18
C ALA A 42 -0.88 5.47 -10.54
N LEU A 43 -1.62 6.39 -11.16
CA LEU A 43 -2.86 6.93 -10.61
C LEU A 43 -3.92 5.86 -10.26
N PRO A 44 -4.25 4.89 -11.13
CA PRO A 44 -5.20 3.83 -10.77
C PRO A 44 -4.74 3.00 -9.57
N ILE A 45 -3.43 2.69 -9.49
CA ILE A 45 -2.86 1.92 -8.39
C ILE A 45 -2.92 2.72 -7.09
N MET A 46 -2.59 4.01 -7.14
CA MET A 46 -2.66 4.90 -5.98
C MET A 46 -4.10 5.01 -5.46
N LEU A 47 -5.05 5.33 -6.33
CA LEU A 47 -6.46 5.50 -5.93
C LEU A 47 -7.07 4.19 -5.42
N GLY A 48 -6.85 3.08 -6.12
CA GLY A 48 -7.35 1.77 -5.72
C GLY A 48 -6.69 1.28 -4.43
N GLY A 49 -5.37 1.39 -4.32
CA GLY A 49 -4.62 0.95 -3.15
C GLY A 49 -4.92 1.79 -1.91
N CYS A 50 -4.84 3.13 -2.00
CA CYS A 50 -5.13 4.02 -0.86
C CYS A 50 -6.61 3.95 -0.46
N GLY A 51 -7.53 3.90 -1.45
CA GLY A 51 -8.96 3.77 -1.17
C GLY A 51 -9.30 2.47 -0.45
N ALA A 52 -8.74 1.34 -0.90
CA ALA A 52 -8.95 0.05 -0.25
C ALA A 52 -8.30 0.00 1.15
N ALA A 53 -7.12 0.60 1.34
CA ALA A 53 -6.49 0.68 2.65
C ALA A 53 -7.34 1.50 3.64
N ALA A 54 -7.88 2.63 3.21
CA ALA A 54 -8.80 3.44 4.00
C ALA A 54 -10.11 2.70 4.28
N ALA A 55 -10.68 2.04 3.28
CA ALA A 55 -11.87 1.19 3.46
C ALA A 55 -11.61 0.05 4.46
N LEU A 56 -10.40 -0.50 4.49
CA LEU A 56 -10.01 -1.52 5.47
C LEU A 56 -9.94 -0.94 6.89
N VAL A 57 -9.41 0.29 7.07
CA VAL A 57 -9.45 0.98 8.37
C VAL A 57 -10.90 1.14 8.84
N LEU A 58 -11.78 1.57 7.94
CA LEU A 58 -13.22 1.71 8.24
C LEU A 58 -13.84 0.36 8.62
N ALA A 59 -13.61 -0.69 7.84
CA ALA A 59 -14.17 -2.02 8.06
C ALA A 59 -13.69 -2.63 9.38
N VAL A 60 -12.39 -2.54 9.68
CA VAL A 60 -11.80 -3.01 10.95
C VAL A 60 -12.40 -2.24 12.12
N GLY A 61 -12.55 -0.92 12.01
CA GLY A 61 -13.15 -0.08 13.04
C GLY A 61 -14.65 -0.33 13.24
N SER A 62 -15.34 -0.82 12.22
CA SER A 62 -16.77 -1.20 12.26
C SER A 62 -17.01 -2.64 12.74
N GLY A 63 -15.98 -3.35 13.21
CA GLY A 63 -16.12 -4.68 13.81
C GLY A 63 -15.51 -5.84 13.02
N LEU A 64 -15.12 -5.65 11.75
CA LEU A 64 -14.51 -6.72 10.95
C LEU A 64 -13.21 -7.26 11.59
N GLY A 65 -12.48 -6.42 12.33
CA GLY A 65 -11.27 -6.82 13.04
C GLY A 65 -11.54 -7.90 14.09
N GLU A 66 -12.63 -7.76 14.84
CA GLU A 66 -13.05 -8.74 15.88
C GLU A 66 -13.50 -10.05 15.24
N VAL A 67 -14.29 -9.96 14.16
CA VAL A 67 -14.72 -11.14 13.40
C VAL A 67 -13.52 -11.88 12.84
N LEU A 68 -12.58 -11.18 12.22
CA LEU A 68 -11.40 -11.80 11.64
C LEU A 68 -10.48 -12.42 12.73
N ALA A 69 -10.37 -11.79 13.90
CA ALA A 69 -9.60 -12.31 15.03
C ALA A 69 -10.16 -13.67 15.52
N SER A 70 -11.47 -13.90 15.36
CA SER A 70 -12.11 -15.18 15.71
C SER A 70 -11.94 -16.28 14.66
N LEU A 71 -11.35 -15.99 13.49
CA LEU A 71 -11.24 -16.89 12.34
C LEU A 71 -9.77 -17.14 11.90
N PRO A 72 -8.95 -17.83 12.71
CA PRO A 72 -7.52 -17.98 12.44
C PRO A 72 -7.21 -18.69 11.11
N ARG A 73 -8.06 -19.63 10.68
CA ARG A 73 -7.89 -20.30 9.38
C ARG A 73 -8.08 -19.33 8.20
N VAL A 74 -8.99 -18.37 8.33
CA VAL A 74 -9.21 -17.35 7.30
C VAL A 74 -8.00 -16.41 7.23
N GLN A 75 -7.45 -16.00 8.36
CA GLN A 75 -6.22 -15.20 8.42
C GLN A 75 -5.05 -15.91 7.74
N GLN A 76 -4.84 -17.21 8.06
CA GLN A 76 -3.80 -18.01 7.44
C GLN A 76 -3.96 -18.13 5.91
N ALA A 77 -5.20 -18.38 5.45
CA ALA A 77 -5.51 -18.46 4.02
C ALA A 77 -5.25 -17.12 3.31
N MET A 78 -5.69 -16.00 3.90
CA MET A 78 -5.44 -14.65 3.36
C MET A 78 -3.95 -14.36 3.28
N SER A 79 -3.18 -14.70 4.32
CA SER A 79 -1.73 -14.52 4.35
C SER A 79 -1.04 -15.35 3.28
N ALA A 80 -1.40 -16.63 3.12
CA ALA A 80 -0.85 -17.50 2.08
C ALA A 80 -1.13 -16.97 0.67
N VAL A 81 -2.38 -16.56 0.39
CA VAL A 81 -2.77 -15.97 -0.90
C VAL A 81 -1.99 -14.68 -1.14
N GLY A 82 -1.84 -13.83 -0.12
CA GLY A 82 -1.07 -12.59 -0.20
C GLY A 82 0.38 -12.82 -0.55
N VAL A 83 1.06 -13.73 0.13
CA VAL A 83 2.46 -14.06 -0.14
C VAL A 83 2.65 -14.64 -1.53
N LEU A 84 1.78 -15.56 -1.96
CA LEU A 84 1.85 -16.11 -3.31
C LEU A 84 1.66 -15.04 -4.39
N TRP A 85 0.68 -14.17 -4.22
CA TRP A 85 0.44 -13.07 -5.16
C TRP A 85 1.61 -12.08 -5.21
N LEU A 86 2.11 -11.65 -4.04
CA LEU A 86 3.26 -10.74 -3.98
C LEU A 86 4.53 -11.36 -4.56
N SER A 87 4.74 -12.67 -4.35
CA SER A 87 5.85 -13.41 -4.94
C SER A 87 5.74 -13.46 -6.47
N TRP A 88 4.52 -13.67 -6.98
CA TRP A 88 4.27 -13.62 -8.43
C TRP A 88 4.51 -12.22 -9.01
N LEU A 89 4.06 -11.15 -8.34
CA LEU A 89 4.33 -9.77 -8.76
C LEU A 89 5.83 -9.45 -8.74
N ALA A 90 6.55 -9.87 -7.69
CA ALA A 90 8.00 -9.72 -7.62
C ALA A 90 8.71 -10.44 -8.78
N TRP A 91 8.27 -11.65 -9.11
CA TRP A 91 8.75 -12.40 -10.25
C TRP A 91 8.52 -11.68 -11.59
N GLN A 92 7.35 -11.06 -11.77
CA GLN A 92 7.08 -10.24 -12.96
C GLN A 92 8.04 -9.04 -13.05
N ILE A 93 8.29 -8.34 -11.93
CA ILE A 93 9.23 -7.20 -11.88
C ILE A 93 10.65 -7.68 -12.22
N LEU A 94 11.09 -8.83 -11.68
CA LEU A 94 12.41 -9.42 -11.96
C LEU A 94 12.60 -9.76 -13.45
N ARG A 95 11.56 -10.28 -14.10
CA ARG A 95 11.58 -10.68 -15.50
C ARG A 95 11.24 -9.54 -16.48
N SER A 96 10.87 -8.39 -15.98
CA SER A 96 10.55 -7.24 -16.83
C SER A 96 11.79 -6.81 -17.60
N PRO A 97 11.75 -6.81 -18.95
CA PRO A 97 12.83 -6.25 -19.76
C PRO A 97 12.97 -4.76 -19.45
N PRO A 98 14.12 -4.13 -19.77
CA PRO A 98 14.26 -2.68 -19.71
C PRO A 98 13.10 -2.03 -20.47
N ALA A 99 12.54 -0.96 -19.90
CA ALA A 99 11.38 -0.29 -20.48
C ALA A 99 11.67 0.15 -21.92
N ASP A 100 10.92 -0.37 -22.86
CA ASP A 100 10.92 0.09 -24.25
C ASP A 100 9.60 0.82 -24.50
N PRO A 101 9.61 2.16 -24.63
CA PRO A 101 8.39 2.94 -24.82
C PRO A 101 7.53 2.51 -26.02
N LYS A 102 8.15 1.82 -26.99
CA LYS A 102 7.48 1.37 -28.21
C LYS A 102 6.83 -0.04 -28.09
N ARG A 103 7.26 -0.85 -27.11
CA ARG A 103 6.79 -2.23 -26.93
C ARG A 103 5.80 -2.44 -25.79
N ASP A 104 5.63 -1.45 -24.92
CA ASP A 104 4.92 -1.62 -23.64
C ASP A 104 3.41 -1.29 -23.68
N THR A 105 2.81 -1.15 -24.87
CA THR A 105 1.36 -0.87 -24.99
C THR A 105 0.47 -2.04 -24.55
N ASP A 106 0.96 -3.27 -24.63
CA ASP A 106 0.17 -4.49 -24.34
C ASP A 106 0.51 -5.18 -23.01
N ALA A 107 1.49 -4.66 -22.25
CA ALA A 107 1.80 -5.23 -20.95
C ALA A 107 0.64 -5.00 -19.97
N ALA A 108 0.18 -6.06 -19.31
CA ALA A 108 -0.92 -5.99 -18.33
C ALA A 108 -0.56 -5.00 -17.21
N ARG A 109 -1.21 -3.85 -17.21
CA ARG A 109 -1.07 -2.82 -16.17
C ARG A 109 -1.92 -3.23 -14.97
N LEU A 110 -1.37 -3.14 -13.77
CA LEU A 110 -2.17 -3.30 -12.57
C LEU A 110 -3.15 -2.13 -12.48
N GLY A 111 -4.43 -2.40 -12.61
CA GLY A 111 -5.48 -1.39 -12.48
C GLY A 111 -5.86 -1.12 -11.02
N ALA A 112 -6.79 -0.18 -10.82
CA ALA A 112 -7.30 0.18 -9.49
C ALA A 112 -7.88 -1.02 -8.73
N ALA A 113 -8.64 -1.89 -9.41
CA ALA A 113 -9.22 -3.09 -8.82
C ALA A 113 -8.17 -4.09 -8.34
N GLY A 114 -7.11 -4.32 -9.13
CA GLY A 114 -6.01 -5.19 -8.72
C GLY A 114 -5.23 -4.62 -7.54
N ALA A 115 -5.00 -3.30 -7.52
CA ALA A 115 -4.35 -2.63 -6.40
C ALA A 115 -5.23 -2.65 -5.13
N ALA A 116 -6.54 -2.53 -5.27
CA ALA A 116 -7.48 -2.65 -4.16
C ALA A 116 -7.52 -4.09 -3.61
N ALA A 117 -7.63 -5.09 -4.48
CA ALA A 117 -7.62 -6.50 -4.09
C ALA A 117 -6.32 -6.89 -3.35
N LEU A 118 -5.19 -6.31 -3.78
CA LEU A 118 -3.91 -6.52 -3.10
C LEU A 118 -3.94 -6.08 -1.63
N GLN A 119 -4.68 -5.02 -1.28
CA GLN A 119 -4.77 -4.56 0.11
C GLN A 119 -5.46 -5.59 1.01
N LEU A 120 -6.41 -6.35 0.49
CA LEU A 120 -7.13 -7.38 1.25
C LEU A 120 -6.23 -8.54 1.68
N VAL A 121 -5.17 -8.80 0.93
CA VAL A 121 -4.20 -9.88 1.22
C VAL A 121 -2.83 -9.35 1.70
N ASN A 122 -2.67 -8.04 1.79
CA ASN A 122 -1.42 -7.40 2.21
C ASN A 122 -1.35 -7.30 3.74
N PRO A 123 -0.47 -8.07 4.41
CA PRO A 123 -0.41 -8.08 5.87
C PRO A 123 -0.08 -6.70 6.46
N LYS A 124 0.75 -5.90 5.77
CA LYS A 124 1.07 -4.54 6.22
C LYS A 124 -0.18 -3.68 6.37
N THR A 125 -1.12 -3.76 5.42
CA THR A 125 -2.35 -2.95 5.44
C THR A 125 -3.27 -3.35 6.59
N TRP A 126 -3.39 -4.65 6.86
CA TRP A 126 -4.15 -5.16 8.02
C TRP A 126 -3.54 -4.71 9.34
N MET A 127 -2.21 -4.85 9.50
CA MET A 127 -1.51 -4.40 10.71
C MET A 127 -1.68 -2.90 10.94
N MET A 128 -1.58 -2.09 9.89
CA MET A 128 -1.82 -0.65 9.98
C MET A 128 -3.26 -0.32 10.38
N ALA A 129 -4.25 -0.98 9.76
CA ALA A 129 -5.66 -0.76 10.09
C ALA A 129 -5.97 -1.14 11.55
N LEU A 130 -5.48 -2.29 12.01
CA LEU A 130 -5.62 -2.72 13.41
C LEU A 130 -4.94 -1.74 14.37
N ALA A 131 -3.72 -1.29 14.08
CA ALA A 131 -3.00 -0.33 14.91
C ALA A 131 -3.75 1.01 14.99
N VAL A 132 -4.23 1.54 13.84
CA VAL A 132 -5.03 2.78 13.80
C VAL A 132 -6.25 2.67 14.72
N ILE A 133 -7.01 1.59 14.59
CA ILE A 133 -8.25 1.43 15.36
C ILE A 133 -7.95 1.21 16.85
N SER A 134 -6.96 0.38 17.18
CA SER A 134 -6.62 0.08 18.57
C SER A 134 -6.11 1.29 19.34
N VAL A 135 -5.36 2.17 18.67
CA VAL A 135 -4.71 3.32 19.34
C VAL A 135 -5.55 4.59 19.28
N TYR A 136 -6.25 4.83 18.14
CA TYR A 136 -6.82 6.15 17.87
C TYR A 136 -8.36 6.19 17.84
N ALA A 137 -9.07 5.06 17.68
CA ALA A 137 -10.52 5.07 17.58
C ALA A 137 -11.22 5.40 18.90
N GLY A 138 -10.60 5.08 20.04
CA GLY A 138 -11.22 5.29 21.37
C GLY A 138 -12.47 4.45 21.59
N TYR A 139 -13.21 4.80 22.61
CA TYR A 139 -14.44 4.13 23.05
C TYR A 139 -15.59 5.15 23.15
N GLY A 140 -16.84 4.66 23.24
CA GLY A 140 -18.02 5.48 23.46
C GLY A 140 -18.86 5.74 22.22
N ALA A 141 -19.87 6.62 22.35
CA ALA A 141 -20.88 6.87 21.32
C ALA A 141 -20.29 7.45 20.02
N ASP A 142 -19.24 8.28 20.14
CA ASP A 142 -18.61 8.95 19.00
C ASP A 142 -17.55 8.08 18.28
N ARG A 143 -17.44 6.79 18.66
CA ARG A 143 -16.39 5.90 18.10
C ARG A 143 -16.51 5.76 16.58
N LEU A 144 -17.73 5.61 16.05
CA LEU A 144 -17.92 5.45 14.61
C LEU A 144 -17.52 6.70 13.83
N ASP A 145 -17.86 7.88 14.32
CA ASP A 145 -17.48 9.14 13.68
C ASP A 145 -15.95 9.30 13.65
N ARG A 146 -15.27 8.92 14.73
CA ARG A 146 -13.80 8.91 14.78
C ARG A 146 -13.21 7.91 13.79
N VAL A 147 -13.78 6.72 13.67
CA VAL A 147 -13.34 5.70 12.70
C VAL A 147 -13.48 6.21 11.27
N GLN A 148 -14.59 6.88 10.94
CA GLN A 148 -14.80 7.48 9.61
C GLN A 148 -13.75 8.57 9.34
N LEU A 149 -13.51 9.45 10.33
CA LEU A 149 -12.51 10.52 10.21
C LEU A 149 -11.09 9.94 10.06
N LEU A 150 -10.71 8.93 10.86
CA LEU A 150 -9.42 8.23 10.76
C LEU A 150 -9.23 7.61 9.37
N SER A 151 -10.27 6.95 8.83
CA SER A 151 -10.25 6.38 7.48
C SER A 151 -10.03 7.45 6.41
N LEU A 152 -10.77 8.56 6.48
CA LEU A 152 -10.63 9.68 5.55
C LEU A 152 -9.23 10.32 5.63
N LEU A 153 -8.76 10.63 6.83
CA LEU A 153 -7.43 11.22 7.04
C LEU A 153 -6.32 10.27 6.58
N PHE A 154 -6.46 8.96 6.81
CA PHE A 154 -5.50 7.96 6.33
C PHE A 154 -5.43 7.98 4.80
N PHE A 155 -6.58 8.03 4.11
CA PHE A 155 -6.65 8.19 2.65
C PHE A 155 -5.92 9.45 2.19
N LEU A 156 -6.27 10.60 2.78
CA LEU A 156 -5.71 11.90 2.39
C LEU A 156 -4.19 11.98 2.61
N VAL A 157 -3.65 11.36 3.66
CA VAL A 157 -2.21 11.30 3.93
C VAL A 157 -1.51 10.30 3.01
N SER A 158 -2.14 9.18 2.70
CA SER A 158 -1.51 8.13 1.87
C SER A 158 -1.34 8.54 0.41
N ILE A 159 -2.24 9.35 -0.16
CA ILE A 159 -2.15 9.81 -1.56
C ILE A 159 -0.85 10.57 -1.84
N PRO A 160 -0.48 11.65 -1.11
CA PRO A 160 0.78 12.34 -1.35
C PRO A 160 2.00 11.44 -1.11
N CYS A 161 1.97 10.53 -0.15
CA CYS A 161 3.05 9.55 0.05
C CYS A 161 3.23 8.66 -1.19
N MET A 162 2.14 8.15 -1.77
CA MET A 162 2.19 7.38 -3.02
C MET A 162 2.63 8.23 -4.21
N ALA A 163 2.25 9.52 -4.25
CA ALA A 163 2.72 10.44 -5.29
C ALA A 163 4.24 10.64 -5.25
N VAL A 164 4.84 10.67 -4.06
CA VAL A 164 6.31 10.69 -3.91
C VAL A 164 6.91 9.42 -4.53
N TRP A 165 6.37 8.24 -4.25
CA TRP A 165 6.84 6.98 -4.83
C TRP A 165 6.69 6.94 -6.35
N ALA A 166 5.58 7.47 -6.89
CA ALA A 166 5.39 7.61 -8.33
C ALA A 166 6.40 8.56 -8.95
N GLY A 167 6.62 9.71 -8.33
CA GLY A 167 7.64 10.68 -8.75
C GLY A 167 9.05 10.10 -8.76
N LEU A 168 9.43 9.35 -7.73
CA LEU A 168 10.71 8.63 -7.65
C LEU A 168 10.84 7.61 -8.79
N GLY A 169 9.78 6.86 -9.11
CA GLY A 169 9.76 5.94 -10.22
C GLY A 169 10.01 6.63 -11.56
N ILE A 170 9.28 7.71 -11.86
CA ILE A 170 9.44 8.49 -13.09
C ILE A 170 10.82 9.16 -13.16
N GLY A 171 11.28 9.71 -12.04
CA GLY A 171 12.60 10.34 -11.95
C GLY A 171 13.74 9.35 -12.21
N SER A 172 13.62 8.14 -11.66
CA SER A 172 14.63 7.09 -11.85
C SER A 172 14.81 6.72 -13.32
N GLN A 173 13.73 6.68 -14.10
CA GLN A 173 13.78 6.40 -15.53
C GLN A 173 14.57 7.45 -16.33
N ARG A 174 14.55 8.71 -15.88
CA ARG A 174 15.26 9.82 -16.55
C ARG A 174 16.73 9.88 -16.16
N LEU A 175 17.07 9.43 -14.97
CA LEU A 175 18.42 9.60 -14.37
C LEU A 175 19.29 8.35 -14.48
N LEU A 176 18.67 7.17 -14.64
CA LEU A 176 19.38 5.90 -14.62
C LEU A 176 19.54 5.31 -16.04
N SER A 177 20.71 4.74 -16.29
CA SER A 177 20.95 3.93 -17.49
C SER A 177 20.09 2.65 -17.46
N PRO A 178 19.84 2.00 -18.62
CA PRO A 178 19.06 0.76 -18.68
C PRO A 178 19.56 -0.35 -17.74
N ARG A 179 20.89 -0.48 -17.56
CA ARG A 179 21.50 -1.44 -16.63
C ARG A 179 21.25 -1.09 -15.17
N GLN A 180 21.29 0.21 -14.81
CA GLN A 180 21.01 0.68 -13.45
C GLN A 180 19.53 0.51 -13.14
N MET A 181 18.63 0.81 -14.10
CA MET A 181 17.20 0.57 -13.95
C MET A 181 16.89 -0.90 -13.73
N GLN A 182 17.53 -1.81 -14.46
CA GLN A 182 17.36 -3.24 -14.25
C GLN A 182 17.79 -3.69 -12.85
N ARG A 183 18.94 -3.19 -12.35
CA ARG A 183 19.38 -3.45 -10.96
C ARG A 183 18.40 -2.91 -9.93
N LEU A 184 17.85 -1.71 -10.18
CA LEU A 184 16.85 -1.12 -9.30
C LEU A 184 15.56 -1.95 -9.27
N ASN A 185 15.07 -2.41 -10.42
CA ASN A 185 13.91 -3.30 -10.49
C ASN A 185 14.17 -4.64 -9.76
N GLN A 186 15.37 -5.21 -9.89
CA GLN A 186 15.77 -6.40 -9.14
C GLN A 186 15.76 -6.15 -7.63
N LEU A 187 16.31 -5.00 -7.19
CA LEU A 187 16.28 -4.61 -5.78
C LEU A 187 14.84 -4.44 -5.28
N MET A 188 13.99 -3.77 -6.05
CA MET A 188 12.57 -3.59 -5.69
C MET A 188 11.83 -4.93 -5.60
N ALA A 189 12.09 -5.85 -6.51
CA ALA A 189 11.51 -7.19 -6.48
C ALA A 189 11.97 -8.00 -5.26
N ILE A 190 13.25 -7.93 -4.91
CA ILE A 190 13.78 -8.57 -3.68
C ILE A 190 13.14 -7.97 -2.44
N LEU A 191 13.05 -6.63 -2.36
CA LEU A 191 12.39 -5.95 -1.23
C LEU A 191 10.90 -6.34 -1.13
N LEU A 192 10.23 -6.51 -2.26
CA LEU A 192 8.85 -6.98 -2.30
C LEU A 192 8.72 -8.39 -1.74
N LEU A 193 9.59 -9.32 -2.17
CA LEU A 193 9.65 -10.68 -1.63
C LEU A 193 9.93 -10.69 -0.14
N VAL A 194 10.96 -9.98 0.30
CA VAL A 194 11.32 -9.89 1.73
C VAL A 194 10.14 -9.35 2.54
N SER A 195 9.48 -8.27 2.08
CA SER A 195 8.34 -7.69 2.80
C SER A 195 7.13 -8.62 2.85
N ALA A 196 6.92 -9.44 1.81
CA ALA A 196 5.83 -10.41 1.76
C ALA A 196 6.05 -11.56 2.76
N TRP A 197 7.25 -12.12 2.76
CA TRP A 197 7.59 -13.27 3.60
C TRP A 197 7.85 -12.90 5.06
N ALA A 198 8.37 -11.71 5.35
CA ALA A 198 8.53 -11.23 6.73
C ALA A 198 7.20 -11.18 7.48
N GLY A 199 6.09 -10.88 6.80
CA GLY A 199 4.75 -10.87 7.41
C GLY A 199 4.19 -12.27 7.76
N VAL A 200 4.87 -13.35 7.37
CA VAL A 200 4.45 -14.74 7.66
C VAL A 200 5.43 -15.42 8.62
N LEU A 201 6.69 -14.99 8.63
CA LEU A 201 7.76 -15.61 9.43
C LEU A 201 7.93 -14.94 10.80
N LEU A 202 7.44 -13.72 11.00
CA LEU A 202 7.43 -12.95 12.24
C LEU A 202 6.06 -12.91 12.89
#